data_34416b945099e23ecb8c90e6d3cf6052
#
_entry.id   34416b945099e23ecb8c90e6d3cf6052
#
_cell.length_a   1.000
_cell.length_b   1.000
_cell.length_c   1.000
_cell.angle_alpha   90.00
_cell.angle_beta   90.00
_cell.angle_gamma   90.00
#
_symmetry.space_group_name_H-M   'P 1'
#
loop_
_entity.id
_entity.type
_entity.pdbx_description
1 polymer ?
#
loop_
_entity_poly.entity_id
_entity_poly.type
_entity_poly.pdbx_seq_one_letter_code
_entity_poly.pdbx_strand_id
1 'polypeptide(L)'
;MSQYERPNIAAMQGYASGEQPQDGRSIKLNTNENPYPPSPKVAQALADFATEQLRIYPQPDARALRQAVANHHGLAIENVVITHAGDEALRLAVTTFVAPEGVVASTEPTYSLYPVLTQIQGAQMVTLALEADWSLPADFAASMNQADAQLTCVVNPHAPSGHFTSIDALRAVAEELTGVLLVDEAYVDFVDEQGPQDATELVRDLDNVLILRTFSKGYSLAGLRLGYLLGAPSLIKPILEKTRDSYNVDAISQVIGLASIEDQAYAQQTWRTVRGDRELLAADLRQLGFTVADSQTNFLLAQVPEGANAEALYQGLKTKGILVRYFATPRLKDSLRITVGTGEQNQRLVGLLTELLAG
;
A
#
# COMPACT_ATOMS: atom_id res chain seq x y z
N MET A 1 27.45 -12.10 11.86
CA MET A 1 26.41 -11.47 12.69
C MET A 1 27.11 -10.66 13.77
N SER A 2 26.60 -9.48 14.11
CA SER A 2 27.15 -8.64 15.18
C SER A 2 26.81 -9.24 16.54
N GLN A 3 27.79 -9.27 17.46
CA GLN A 3 27.53 -9.70 18.84
C GLN A 3 26.67 -8.72 19.67
N TYR A 4 26.37 -7.54 19.09
CA TYR A 4 25.61 -6.47 19.71
C TYR A 4 24.15 -6.40 19.27
N GLU A 5 23.74 -7.26 18.34
CA GLU A 5 22.33 -7.33 17.92
C GLU A 5 21.47 -7.90 19.04
N ARG A 6 20.28 -7.30 19.23
CA ARG A 6 19.26 -7.91 20.11
C ARG A 6 18.88 -9.29 19.55
N PRO A 7 18.57 -10.28 20.38
CA PRO A 7 18.27 -11.66 19.94
C PRO A 7 17.16 -11.74 18.88
N ASN A 8 16.09 -10.95 19.02
CA ASN A 8 15.00 -10.91 18.05
C ASN A 8 15.44 -10.32 16.69
N ILE A 9 16.36 -9.33 16.71
CA ILE A 9 16.90 -8.75 15.48
C ILE A 9 17.87 -9.73 14.79
N ALA A 10 18.72 -10.40 15.55
CA ALA A 10 19.65 -11.39 15.00
C ALA A 10 18.94 -12.60 14.37
N ALA A 11 17.73 -12.94 14.83
CA ALA A 11 16.93 -14.06 14.32
C ALA A 11 16.06 -13.72 13.12
N MET A 12 15.88 -12.42 12.79
CA MET A 12 14.96 -12.00 11.73
C MET A 12 15.62 -11.83 10.36
N GLN A 13 14.81 -11.92 9.32
CA GLN A 13 15.14 -11.43 7.98
C GLN A 13 14.46 -10.09 7.77
N GLY A 14 15.20 -9.12 7.21
CA GLY A 14 14.65 -7.81 6.87
C GLY A 14 13.67 -7.88 5.70
N TYR A 15 12.97 -6.79 5.47
CA TYR A 15 12.08 -6.63 4.32
C TYR A 15 12.87 -6.74 3.00
N ALA A 16 12.41 -7.61 2.11
CA ALA A 16 12.97 -7.75 0.76
C ALA A 16 12.25 -6.82 -0.21
N SER A 17 12.92 -5.76 -0.65
CA SER A 17 12.38 -4.85 -1.66
C SER A 17 12.18 -5.54 -3.01
N GLY A 18 11.26 -5.02 -3.84
CA GLY A 18 11.15 -5.44 -5.23
C GLY A 18 12.42 -5.12 -6.01
N GLU A 19 12.72 -5.95 -7.01
CA GLU A 19 13.88 -5.77 -7.87
C GLU A 19 13.84 -4.41 -8.58
N GLN A 20 14.99 -3.74 -8.63
CA GLN A 20 15.19 -2.47 -9.32
C GLN A 20 16.06 -2.72 -10.55
N PRO A 21 15.59 -2.36 -11.77
CA PRO A 21 16.41 -2.49 -12.96
C PRO A 21 17.61 -1.54 -12.91
N GLN A 22 18.77 -2.03 -13.35
CA GLN A 22 20.03 -1.24 -13.40
C GLN A 22 20.31 -0.65 -14.78
N ASP A 23 19.58 -1.07 -15.81
CA ASP A 23 19.86 -0.79 -17.21
C ASP A 23 19.11 0.43 -17.79
N GLY A 24 18.16 1.00 -17.03
CA GLY A 24 17.35 2.14 -17.48
C GLY A 24 16.44 1.84 -18.70
N ARG A 25 16.35 0.58 -19.15
CA ARG A 25 15.60 0.15 -20.34
C ARG A 25 14.49 -0.83 -20.03
N SER A 26 14.60 -1.55 -18.91
CA SER A 26 13.60 -2.51 -18.49
C SER A 26 12.27 -1.84 -18.13
N ILE A 27 11.18 -2.45 -18.58
CA ILE A 27 9.81 -2.05 -18.19
C ILE A 27 9.53 -2.60 -16.79
N LYS A 28 9.25 -1.72 -15.85
CA LYS A 28 9.09 -2.05 -14.43
C LYS A 28 7.61 -2.17 -14.04
N LEU A 29 7.08 -3.40 -13.99
CA LEU A 29 5.70 -3.74 -13.63
C LEU A 29 5.63 -4.62 -12.37
N ASN A 30 6.53 -4.43 -11.39
CA ASN A 30 6.68 -5.33 -10.23
C ASN A 30 6.40 -4.70 -8.86
N THR A 31 6.37 -3.37 -8.73
CA THR A 31 6.24 -2.68 -7.43
C THR A 31 5.08 -1.70 -7.34
N ASN A 32 4.12 -1.82 -8.27
CA ASN A 32 2.85 -1.09 -8.24
C ASN A 32 3.02 0.43 -8.24
N GLU A 33 4.01 0.95 -8.98
CA GLU A 33 4.10 2.38 -9.24
C GLU A 33 3.00 2.80 -10.24
N ASN A 34 2.54 4.03 -10.14
CA ASN A 34 1.68 4.63 -11.15
C ASN A 34 2.52 4.90 -12.42
N PRO A 35 2.11 4.44 -13.61
CA PRO A 35 2.89 4.64 -14.83
C PRO A 35 2.84 6.08 -15.38
N TYR A 36 1.94 6.90 -14.87
CA TYR A 36 1.78 8.29 -15.27
C TYR A 36 2.53 9.23 -14.34
N PRO A 37 3.05 10.37 -14.84
CA PRO A 37 3.80 11.32 -14.02
C PRO A 37 2.94 11.95 -12.93
N PRO A 38 3.54 12.54 -11.89
CA PRO A 38 2.82 13.36 -10.91
C PRO A 38 2.26 14.63 -11.55
N SER A 39 1.36 15.32 -10.85
CA SER A 39 0.77 16.59 -11.30
C SER A 39 1.84 17.61 -11.75
N PRO A 40 1.60 18.38 -12.82
CA PRO A 40 2.45 19.50 -13.21
C PRO A 40 2.66 20.53 -12.09
N LYS A 41 1.72 20.67 -11.16
CA LYS A 41 1.88 21.54 -9.97
C LYS A 41 3.00 21.07 -9.05
N VAL A 42 3.31 19.77 -9.03
CA VAL A 42 4.46 19.21 -8.30
C VAL A 42 5.78 19.72 -8.89
N ALA A 43 5.92 19.73 -10.22
CA ALA A 43 7.10 20.25 -10.88
C ALA A 43 7.26 21.77 -10.64
N GLN A 44 6.16 22.51 -10.68
CA GLN A 44 6.14 23.95 -10.38
C GLN A 44 6.56 24.22 -8.91
N ALA A 45 5.95 23.50 -7.96
CA ALA A 45 6.26 23.65 -6.54
C ALA A 45 7.74 23.34 -6.23
N LEU A 46 8.31 22.35 -6.91
CA LEU A 46 9.74 22.04 -6.79
C LEU A 46 10.62 23.12 -7.40
N ALA A 47 10.24 23.69 -8.55
CA ALA A 47 10.98 24.78 -9.20
C ALA A 47 10.95 26.09 -8.37
N ASP A 48 9.85 26.35 -7.69
CA ASP A 48 9.66 27.54 -6.86
C ASP A 48 10.28 27.39 -5.45
N PHE A 49 10.74 26.18 -5.10
CA PHE A 49 11.32 25.94 -3.79
C PHE A 49 12.69 26.60 -3.67
N ALA A 50 12.82 27.57 -2.77
CA ALA A 50 14.08 28.25 -2.51
C ALA A 50 15.02 27.33 -1.72
N THR A 51 16.14 26.91 -2.34
CA THR A 51 17.09 25.97 -1.75
C THR A 51 17.74 26.46 -0.44
N GLU A 52 17.74 27.78 -0.20
CA GLU A 52 18.17 28.39 1.05
C GLU A 52 17.31 27.96 2.25
N GLN A 53 16.08 27.53 2.03
CA GLN A 53 15.21 27.01 3.08
C GLN A 53 15.70 25.67 3.65
N LEU A 54 16.50 24.90 2.89
CA LEU A 54 17.06 23.63 3.36
C LEU A 54 18.01 23.75 4.56
N ARG A 55 18.52 24.96 4.86
CA ARG A 55 19.39 25.18 6.02
C ARG A 55 18.65 25.29 7.35
N ILE A 56 17.32 25.35 7.33
CA ILE A 56 16.47 25.45 8.52
C ILE A 56 15.53 24.22 8.61
N TYR A 57 15.18 23.86 9.83
CA TYR A 57 14.22 22.77 10.04
C TYR A 57 12.85 23.11 9.44
N PRO A 58 12.16 22.12 8.85
CA PRO A 58 10.80 22.30 8.33
C PRO A 58 9.78 22.48 9.46
N GLN A 59 8.52 22.70 9.11
CA GLN A 59 7.43 22.65 10.06
C GLN A 59 7.35 21.27 10.72
N PRO A 60 7.39 21.18 12.06
CA PRO A 60 7.52 19.89 12.76
C PRO A 60 6.38 18.93 12.49
N ASP A 61 5.16 19.44 12.33
CA ASP A 61 3.93 18.65 12.14
C ASP A 61 3.36 18.75 10.71
N ALA A 62 4.12 19.30 9.77
CA ALA A 62 3.69 19.51 8.37
C ALA A 62 2.30 20.18 8.28
N ARG A 63 2.04 21.23 9.10
CA ARG A 63 0.71 21.78 9.37
C ARG A 63 -0.09 22.12 8.12
N ALA A 64 0.53 22.75 7.12
CA ALA A 64 -0.17 23.11 5.87
C ALA A 64 -0.66 21.86 5.13
N LEU A 65 0.20 20.87 4.98
CA LEU A 65 -0.15 19.58 4.34
C LEU A 65 -1.19 18.82 5.16
N ARG A 66 -1.06 18.77 6.50
CA ARG A 66 -2.07 18.16 7.39
C ARG A 66 -3.45 18.79 7.21
N GLN A 67 -3.50 20.12 7.14
CA GLN A 67 -4.77 20.82 6.93
C GLN A 67 -5.37 20.53 5.56
N ALA A 68 -4.55 20.47 4.51
CA ALA A 68 -5.01 20.14 3.17
C ALA A 68 -5.54 18.70 3.09
N VAL A 69 -4.86 17.74 3.72
CA VAL A 69 -5.34 16.34 3.84
C VAL A 69 -6.65 16.29 4.64
N ALA A 70 -6.74 16.98 5.78
CA ALA A 70 -7.96 17.03 6.56
C ALA A 70 -9.15 17.59 5.75
N ASN A 71 -8.93 18.70 5.04
CA ASN A 71 -9.95 19.31 4.17
C ASN A 71 -10.38 18.37 3.05
N HIS A 72 -9.44 17.65 2.42
CA HIS A 72 -9.72 16.68 1.35
C HIS A 72 -10.66 15.57 1.83
N HIS A 73 -10.47 15.07 3.05
CA HIS A 73 -11.29 14.01 3.65
C HIS A 73 -12.50 14.52 4.45
N GLY A 74 -12.71 15.84 4.55
CA GLY A 74 -13.78 16.41 5.37
C GLY A 74 -13.63 16.09 6.86
N LEU A 75 -12.38 16.05 7.35
CA LEU A 75 -11.98 15.77 8.73
C LEU A 75 -11.38 17.01 9.39
N ALA A 76 -11.19 16.97 10.71
CA ALA A 76 -10.42 17.97 11.43
C ALA A 76 -8.91 17.68 11.33
N ILE A 77 -8.06 18.70 11.52
CA ILE A 77 -6.59 18.53 11.49
C ILE A 77 -6.10 17.56 12.57
N GLU A 78 -6.82 17.44 13.67
CA GLU A 78 -6.56 16.54 14.78
C GLU A 78 -6.71 15.05 14.41
N ASN A 79 -7.39 14.76 13.30
CA ASN A 79 -7.55 13.41 12.76
C ASN A 79 -6.38 12.96 11.86
N VAL A 80 -5.36 13.80 11.63
CA VAL A 80 -4.33 13.56 10.61
C VAL A 80 -2.94 13.60 11.20
N VAL A 81 -2.07 12.67 10.82
CA VAL A 81 -0.62 12.77 10.96
C VAL A 81 0.08 12.46 9.65
N ILE A 82 1.00 13.32 9.22
CA ILE A 82 1.82 13.11 8.02
C ILE A 82 3.03 12.26 8.39
N THR A 83 3.38 11.32 7.51
CA THR A 83 4.44 10.33 7.73
C THR A 83 5.40 10.24 6.56
N HIS A 84 6.61 9.76 6.81
CA HIS A 84 7.58 9.39 5.79
C HIS A 84 7.18 8.05 5.16
N ALA A 85 6.24 8.10 4.22
CA ALA A 85 5.55 6.98 3.58
C ALA A 85 4.66 6.14 4.52
N GLY A 86 4.02 5.11 3.93
CA GLY A 86 3.25 4.12 4.67
C GLY A 86 4.11 3.30 5.64
N ASP A 87 5.38 3.10 5.33
CA ASP A 87 6.29 2.31 6.17
C ASP A 87 6.50 2.94 7.55
N GLU A 88 6.65 4.28 7.63
CA GLU A 88 6.68 4.99 8.91
C GLU A 88 5.31 4.95 9.60
N ALA A 89 4.23 5.13 8.85
CA ALA A 89 2.88 5.04 9.39
C ALA A 89 2.63 3.70 10.10
N LEU A 90 3.01 2.59 9.48
CA LEU A 90 2.93 1.25 10.06
C LEU A 90 3.82 1.11 11.30
N ARG A 91 5.06 1.58 11.21
CA ARG A 91 5.99 1.57 12.34
C ARG A 91 5.45 2.34 13.54
N LEU A 92 4.90 3.52 13.30
CA LEU A 92 4.30 4.37 14.34
C LEU A 92 3.08 3.69 14.97
N ALA A 93 2.20 3.07 14.15
CA ALA A 93 1.06 2.33 14.66
C ALA A 93 1.49 1.15 15.57
N VAL A 94 2.43 0.33 15.11
CA VAL A 94 2.98 -0.77 15.91
C VAL A 94 3.65 -0.24 17.18
N THR A 95 4.50 0.77 17.08
CA THR A 95 5.23 1.34 18.24
C THR A 95 4.28 1.96 19.27
N THR A 96 3.18 2.57 18.82
CA THR A 96 2.27 3.29 19.70
C THR A 96 1.27 2.37 20.40
N PHE A 97 0.76 1.35 19.70
CA PHE A 97 -0.39 0.58 20.16
C PHE A 97 -0.06 -0.86 20.54
N VAL A 98 1.13 -1.36 20.24
CA VAL A 98 1.51 -2.74 20.53
C VAL A 98 2.63 -2.77 21.56
N ALA A 99 2.38 -3.38 22.71
CA ALA A 99 3.39 -3.59 23.73
C ALA A 99 4.49 -4.57 23.25
N PRO A 100 5.71 -4.53 23.77
CA PRO A 100 6.62 -5.66 23.67
C PRO A 100 5.91 -6.94 24.12
N GLU A 101 6.11 -8.05 23.39
CA GLU A 101 5.40 -9.33 23.58
C GLU A 101 3.89 -9.31 23.30
N GLY A 102 3.33 -8.14 22.91
CA GLY A 102 1.95 -8.01 22.47
C GLY A 102 1.69 -8.66 21.09
N VAL A 103 0.48 -8.52 20.57
CA VAL A 103 0.07 -9.18 19.33
C VAL A 103 -0.30 -8.18 18.25
N VAL A 104 0.31 -8.33 17.07
CA VAL A 104 -0.14 -7.75 15.80
C VAL A 104 -0.85 -8.83 15.00
N ALA A 105 -2.01 -8.52 14.47
CA ALA A 105 -2.79 -9.46 13.65
C ALA A 105 -2.97 -8.97 12.22
N SER A 106 -3.14 -9.90 11.27
CA SER A 106 -3.50 -9.60 9.88
C SER A 106 -4.08 -10.82 9.18
N THR A 107 -4.34 -10.69 7.89
CA THR A 107 -4.72 -11.80 7.00
C THR A 107 -3.49 -12.49 6.42
N GLU A 108 -3.69 -13.67 5.79
CA GLU A 108 -2.66 -14.35 5.00
C GLU A 108 -3.23 -14.75 3.63
N PRO A 109 -2.52 -14.40 2.51
CA PRO A 109 -1.29 -13.61 2.44
C PRO A 109 -1.53 -12.13 2.77
N THR A 110 -0.48 -11.40 3.14
CA THR A 110 -0.53 -9.99 3.47
C THR A 110 0.74 -9.24 3.03
N TYR A 111 0.81 -7.94 3.34
CA TYR A 111 1.99 -7.13 3.08
C TYR A 111 3.16 -7.58 3.96
N SER A 112 4.27 -7.96 3.33
CA SER A 112 5.42 -8.59 4.00
C SER A 112 6.18 -7.68 4.99
N LEU A 113 5.85 -6.40 5.07
CA LEU A 113 6.43 -5.49 6.08
C LEU A 113 5.81 -5.69 7.48
N TYR A 114 4.54 -6.13 7.58
CA TYR A 114 3.89 -6.31 8.89
C TYR A 114 4.65 -7.28 9.80
N PRO A 115 4.99 -8.51 9.39
CA PRO A 115 5.77 -9.40 10.24
C PRO A 115 7.15 -8.84 10.59
N VAL A 116 7.78 -8.08 9.69
CA VAL A 116 9.08 -7.44 9.96
C VAL A 116 8.96 -6.41 11.10
N LEU A 117 7.97 -5.52 11.03
CA LEU A 117 7.74 -4.52 12.07
C LEU A 117 7.34 -5.15 13.40
N THR A 118 6.53 -6.21 13.37
CA THR A 118 6.14 -6.99 14.54
C THR A 118 7.37 -7.58 15.24
N GLN A 119 8.29 -8.20 14.49
CA GLN A 119 9.53 -8.73 15.05
C GLN A 119 10.45 -7.64 15.61
N ILE A 120 10.56 -6.48 14.94
CA ILE A 120 11.33 -5.34 15.44
C ILE A 120 10.79 -4.87 16.80
N GLN A 121 9.46 -4.83 16.96
CA GLN A 121 8.80 -4.48 18.22
C GLN A 121 9.04 -5.51 19.32
N GLY A 122 9.37 -6.75 18.96
CA GLY A 122 9.42 -7.88 19.89
C GLY A 122 8.02 -8.43 20.18
N ALA A 123 7.06 -8.18 19.31
CA ALA A 123 5.69 -8.64 19.38
C ALA A 123 5.48 -9.96 18.61
N GLN A 124 4.32 -10.57 18.75
CA GLN A 124 3.92 -11.78 18.06
C GLN A 124 3.02 -11.43 16.84
N MET A 125 3.21 -12.12 15.73
CA MET A 125 2.36 -12.00 14.56
C MET A 125 1.35 -13.15 14.53
N VAL A 126 0.06 -12.82 14.44
CA VAL A 126 -1.04 -13.78 14.22
C VAL A 126 -1.68 -13.49 12.87
N THR A 127 -1.89 -14.54 12.07
CA THR A 127 -2.55 -14.39 10.77
C THR A 127 -3.70 -15.37 10.62
N LEU A 128 -4.76 -14.94 9.93
CA LEU A 128 -5.87 -15.80 9.50
C LEU A 128 -5.91 -15.83 7.97
N ALA A 129 -6.02 -17.03 7.40
CA ALA A 129 -6.09 -17.19 5.95
C ALA A 129 -7.38 -16.54 5.40
N LEU A 130 -7.26 -15.75 4.34
CA LEU A 130 -8.42 -15.27 3.58
C LEU A 130 -9.15 -16.45 2.93
N GLU A 131 -10.47 -16.32 2.74
CA GLU A 131 -11.28 -17.26 2.00
C GLU A 131 -10.78 -17.47 0.56
N ALA A 132 -11.30 -18.47 -0.13
CA ALA A 132 -10.86 -18.82 -1.49
C ALA A 132 -11.06 -17.65 -2.47
N ASP A 133 -12.09 -16.83 -2.29
CA ASP A 133 -12.43 -15.63 -3.05
C ASP A 133 -11.73 -14.36 -2.57
N TRP A 134 -10.81 -14.47 -1.63
CA TRP A 134 -10.05 -13.39 -0.99
C TRP A 134 -10.85 -12.53 0.00
N SER A 135 -12.08 -12.93 0.35
CA SER A 135 -12.85 -12.26 1.40
C SER A 135 -12.30 -12.56 2.81
N LEU A 136 -12.65 -11.70 3.76
CA LEU A 136 -12.36 -11.96 5.18
C LEU A 136 -13.21 -13.12 5.68
N PRO A 137 -12.64 -14.06 6.47
CA PRO A 137 -13.42 -15.09 7.16
C PRO A 137 -14.49 -14.47 8.09
N ALA A 138 -15.62 -15.13 8.22
CA ALA A 138 -16.73 -14.62 9.04
C ALA A 138 -16.39 -14.46 10.52
N ASP A 139 -15.44 -15.27 11.03
CA ASP A 139 -14.95 -15.22 12.41
C ASP A 139 -13.66 -14.40 12.57
N PHE A 140 -13.31 -13.56 11.58
CA PHE A 140 -12.05 -12.82 11.58
C PHE A 140 -11.87 -11.98 12.84
N ALA A 141 -12.82 -11.12 13.20
CA ALA A 141 -12.72 -10.27 14.38
C ALA A 141 -12.69 -11.09 15.69
N ALA A 142 -13.53 -12.11 15.81
CA ALA A 142 -13.55 -13.00 16.95
C ALA A 142 -12.21 -13.73 17.15
N SER A 143 -11.60 -14.21 16.06
CA SER A 143 -10.29 -14.85 16.08
C SER A 143 -9.17 -13.89 16.51
N MET A 144 -9.22 -12.62 16.06
CA MET A 144 -8.23 -11.59 16.48
C MET A 144 -8.39 -11.23 17.96
N ASN A 145 -9.63 -11.12 18.45
CA ASN A 145 -9.92 -10.91 19.86
C ASN A 145 -9.45 -12.09 20.73
N GLN A 146 -9.64 -13.32 20.27
CA GLN A 146 -9.15 -14.51 20.98
C GLN A 146 -7.62 -14.54 21.09
N ALA A 147 -6.91 -13.95 20.14
CA ALA A 147 -5.46 -13.81 20.13
C ALA A 147 -4.96 -12.60 20.94
N ASP A 148 -5.83 -11.82 21.57
CA ASP A 148 -5.52 -10.56 22.28
C ASP A 148 -4.79 -9.55 21.36
N ALA A 149 -5.20 -9.45 20.10
CA ALA A 149 -4.58 -8.57 19.12
C ALA A 149 -4.77 -7.09 19.50
N GLN A 150 -3.67 -6.39 19.74
CA GLN A 150 -3.67 -4.95 20.06
C GLN A 150 -3.78 -4.09 18.82
N LEU A 151 -3.27 -4.59 17.68
CA LEU A 151 -3.36 -3.95 16.37
C LEU A 151 -3.68 -5.02 15.32
N THR A 152 -4.77 -4.84 14.59
CA THR A 152 -5.17 -5.69 13.46
C THR A 152 -5.01 -4.90 12.17
N CYS A 153 -4.21 -5.39 11.22
CA CYS A 153 -3.96 -4.74 9.93
C CYS A 153 -4.74 -5.45 8.82
N VAL A 154 -5.55 -4.70 8.06
CA VAL A 154 -6.27 -5.17 6.88
C VAL A 154 -5.91 -4.30 5.69
N VAL A 155 -5.37 -4.90 4.62
CA VAL A 155 -5.07 -4.18 3.38
C VAL A 155 -6.34 -4.10 2.53
N ASN A 156 -6.78 -2.91 2.18
CA ASN A 156 -8.00 -2.69 1.41
C ASN A 156 -7.88 -1.53 0.40
N PRO A 157 -7.91 -1.78 -0.92
CA PRO A 157 -7.96 -3.09 -1.58
C PRO A 157 -6.76 -3.98 -1.30
N HIS A 158 -7.01 -5.30 -1.22
CA HIS A 158 -6.02 -6.27 -0.79
C HIS A 158 -4.86 -6.46 -1.78
N ALA A 159 -3.65 -6.50 -1.26
CA ALA A 159 -2.46 -6.90 -2.01
C ALA A 159 -1.97 -8.28 -1.50
N PRO A 160 -1.82 -9.29 -2.38
CA PRO A 160 -1.66 -9.18 -3.83
C PRO A 160 -2.89 -9.46 -4.70
N SER A 161 -4.09 -9.70 -4.15
CA SER A 161 -5.23 -10.19 -4.95
C SER A 161 -5.96 -9.09 -5.74
N GLY A 162 -5.97 -7.84 -5.24
CA GLY A 162 -6.80 -6.76 -5.78
C GLY A 162 -8.24 -6.73 -5.24
N HIS A 163 -8.61 -7.69 -4.39
CA HIS A 163 -9.96 -7.77 -3.80
C HIS A 163 -10.27 -6.55 -2.93
N PHE A 164 -11.50 -6.06 -3.01
CA PHE A 164 -11.99 -4.95 -2.19
C PHE A 164 -13.01 -5.47 -1.16
N THR A 165 -12.68 -5.30 0.11
CA THR A 165 -13.61 -5.54 1.21
C THR A 165 -14.51 -4.33 1.37
N SER A 166 -15.83 -4.53 1.41
CA SER A 166 -16.79 -3.43 1.55
C SER A 166 -16.60 -2.65 2.86
N ILE A 167 -16.96 -1.37 2.84
CA ILE A 167 -16.86 -0.52 4.03
C ILE A 167 -17.75 -1.03 5.17
N ASP A 168 -18.94 -1.57 4.84
CA ASP A 168 -19.82 -2.21 5.83
C ASP A 168 -19.16 -3.43 6.49
N ALA A 169 -18.44 -4.25 5.72
CA ALA A 169 -17.70 -5.39 6.30
C ALA A 169 -16.54 -4.94 7.19
N LEU A 170 -15.82 -3.89 6.80
CA LEU A 170 -14.76 -3.30 7.64
C LEU A 170 -15.34 -2.67 8.92
N ARG A 171 -16.53 -2.04 8.83
CA ARG A 171 -17.26 -1.50 9.97
C ARG A 171 -17.60 -2.59 10.96
N ALA A 172 -18.21 -3.69 10.48
CA ALA A 172 -18.56 -4.83 11.34
C ALA A 172 -17.33 -5.42 12.05
N VAL A 173 -16.19 -5.53 11.34
CA VAL A 173 -14.92 -5.96 11.95
C VAL A 173 -14.47 -4.98 13.03
N ALA A 174 -14.48 -3.66 12.74
CA ALA A 174 -14.03 -2.64 13.68
C ALA A 174 -14.89 -2.57 14.94
N GLU A 175 -16.21 -2.71 14.81
CA GLU A 175 -17.17 -2.70 15.93
C GLU A 175 -16.99 -3.92 16.85
N GLU A 176 -16.57 -5.06 16.32
CA GLU A 176 -16.33 -6.28 17.09
C GLU A 176 -14.93 -6.32 17.73
N LEU A 177 -13.92 -5.69 17.11
CA LEU A 177 -12.55 -5.73 17.59
C LEU A 177 -12.38 -4.97 18.91
N THR A 178 -11.64 -5.59 19.85
CA THR A 178 -11.24 -4.95 21.11
C THR A 178 -9.98 -4.08 20.97
N GLY A 179 -9.15 -4.35 19.95
CA GLY A 179 -7.94 -3.59 19.62
C GLY A 179 -8.16 -2.57 18.50
N VAL A 180 -7.07 -1.97 18.03
CA VAL A 180 -7.09 -1.00 16.93
C VAL A 180 -7.15 -1.73 15.59
N LEU A 181 -8.08 -1.34 14.70
CA LEU A 181 -8.08 -1.73 13.30
C LEU A 181 -7.28 -0.71 12.48
N LEU A 182 -6.23 -1.14 11.79
CA LEU A 182 -5.55 -0.37 10.77
C LEU A 182 -5.98 -0.86 9.40
N VAL A 183 -6.68 -0.01 8.64
CA VAL A 183 -7.02 -0.25 7.24
C VAL A 183 -5.92 0.36 6.36
N ASP A 184 -5.16 -0.49 5.67
CA ASP A 184 -4.12 -0.05 4.75
C ASP A 184 -4.73 0.20 3.36
N GLU A 185 -5.02 1.45 3.08
CA GLU A 185 -5.63 1.93 1.85
C GLU A 185 -4.61 2.42 0.81
N ALA A 186 -3.44 1.77 0.72
CA ALA A 186 -2.40 2.18 -0.22
C ALA A 186 -2.85 2.21 -1.70
N TYR A 187 -3.92 1.50 -2.05
CA TYR A 187 -4.42 1.37 -3.43
C TYR A 187 -5.83 1.92 -3.64
N VAL A 188 -6.45 2.51 -2.64
CA VAL A 188 -7.87 2.92 -2.67
C VAL A 188 -8.18 3.94 -3.77
N ASP A 189 -7.21 4.75 -4.18
CA ASP A 189 -7.36 5.72 -5.28
C ASP A 189 -7.75 5.05 -6.62
N PHE A 190 -7.55 3.74 -6.76
CA PHE A 190 -7.86 2.98 -7.97
C PHE A 190 -9.16 2.18 -7.89
N VAL A 191 -9.92 2.29 -6.80
CA VAL A 191 -11.24 1.69 -6.66
C VAL A 191 -12.22 2.33 -7.65
N ASP A 192 -13.11 1.53 -8.23
CA ASP A 192 -14.12 2.00 -9.18
C ASP A 192 -15.09 2.98 -8.52
N GLU A 193 -15.59 3.96 -9.31
CA GLU A 193 -16.38 5.09 -8.79
C GLU A 193 -17.83 4.72 -8.37
N GLN A 194 -18.12 3.45 -8.12
CA GLN A 194 -19.44 2.97 -7.72
C GLN A 194 -19.50 2.67 -6.22
N GLY A 195 -20.23 3.50 -5.48
CA GLY A 195 -20.45 3.32 -4.04
C GLY A 195 -19.37 3.93 -3.14
N PRO A 196 -19.40 3.66 -1.82
CA PRO A 196 -18.37 4.08 -0.88
C PRO A 196 -17.02 3.45 -1.28
N GLN A 197 -16.00 4.29 -1.45
CA GLN A 197 -14.73 3.87 -2.03
C GLN A 197 -13.63 3.74 -0.98
N ASP A 198 -13.77 4.40 0.17
CA ASP A 198 -12.76 4.41 1.22
C ASP A 198 -13.38 4.35 2.63
N ALA A 199 -12.55 3.96 3.60
CA ALA A 199 -12.97 3.79 4.97
C ALA A 199 -12.97 5.10 5.79
N THR A 200 -12.85 6.28 5.17
CA THR A 200 -12.74 7.57 5.90
C THR A 200 -13.96 7.84 6.82
N GLU A 201 -15.15 7.36 6.45
CA GLU A 201 -16.34 7.49 7.31
C GLU A 201 -16.18 6.77 8.64
N LEU A 202 -15.44 5.66 8.70
CA LEU A 202 -15.22 4.91 9.94
C LEU A 202 -14.46 5.73 10.98
N VAL A 203 -13.60 6.66 10.55
CA VAL A 203 -12.85 7.56 11.45
C VAL A 203 -13.77 8.54 12.18
N ARG A 204 -14.94 8.87 11.60
CA ARG A 204 -15.91 9.77 12.21
C ARG A 204 -16.76 9.07 13.28
N ASP A 205 -17.02 7.78 13.07
CA ASP A 205 -18.00 7.01 13.83
C ASP A 205 -17.34 6.14 14.92
N LEU A 206 -16.08 5.73 14.71
CA LEU A 206 -15.37 4.77 15.55
C LEU A 206 -14.06 5.35 16.08
N ASP A 207 -13.71 5.02 17.32
CA ASP A 207 -12.52 5.52 18.00
C ASP A 207 -11.31 4.57 17.97
N ASN A 208 -11.50 3.37 17.39
CA ASN A 208 -10.48 2.33 17.27
C ASN A 208 -9.99 2.11 15.82
N VAL A 209 -10.30 2.99 14.86
CA VAL A 209 -9.90 2.84 13.46
C VAL A 209 -8.77 3.81 13.08
N LEU A 210 -7.72 3.27 12.48
CA LEU A 210 -6.67 4.00 11.76
C LEU A 210 -6.76 3.67 10.27
N ILE A 211 -6.62 4.68 9.41
CA ILE A 211 -6.52 4.50 7.97
C ILE A 211 -5.14 4.96 7.51
N LEU A 212 -4.41 4.10 6.83
CA LEU A 212 -3.15 4.42 6.19
C LEU A 212 -3.37 4.81 4.74
N ARG A 213 -2.80 5.94 4.33
CA ARG A 213 -2.77 6.41 2.95
C ARG A 213 -1.36 6.77 2.52
N THR A 214 -1.10 6.71 1.23
CA THR A 214 0.23 7.02 0.66
C THR A 214 0.12 7.85 -0.61
N PHE A 215 1.07 8.76 -0.81
CA PHE A 215 1.27 9.44 -2.09
C PHE A 215 2.03 8.60 -3.12
N SER A 216 2.51 7.43 -2.72
CA SER A 216 3.38 6.57 -3.56
C SER A 216 2.67 5.98 -4.77
N LYS A 217 1.34 5.76 -4.70
CA LYS A 217 0.56 5.03 -5.70
C LYS A 217 -0.32 5.98 -6.51
N GLY A 218 -1.44 6.43 -5.99
CA GLY A 218 -2.36 7.31 -6.71
C GLY A 218 -1.74 8.61 -7.19
N TYR A 219 -0.87 9.21 -6.40
CA TYR A 219 -0.24 10.52 -6.71
C TYR A 219 1.11 10.42 -7.43
N SER A 220 1.57 9.23 -7.82
CA SER A 220 2.83 9.03 -8.56
C SER A 220 4.10 9.52 -7.84
N LEU A 221 4.12 9.53 -6.52
CA LEU A 221 5.20 10.07 -5.69
C LEU A 221 5.93 8.98 -4.88
N ALA A 222 6.06 7.77 -5.43
CA ALA A 222 6.74 6.67 -4.75
C ALA A 222 8.17 7.02 -4.31
N GLY A 223 8.90 7.78 -5.13
CA GLY A 223 10.26 8.24 -4.84
C GLY A 223 10.35 9.32 -3.76
N LEU A 224 9.26 10.06 -3.48
CA LEU A 224 9.23 11.12 -2.48
C LEU A 224 9.13 10.59 -1.03
N ARG A 225 8.61 9.36 -0.85
CA ARG A 225 8.38 8.76 0.48
C ARG A 225 7.43 9.57 1.36
N LEU A 226 6.21 9.81 0.92
CA LEU A 226 5.21 10.58 1.66
C LEU A 226 3.92 9.77 1.85
N GLY A 227 3.34 9.84 3.06
CA GLY A 227 2.07 9.20 3.43
C GLY A 227 1.42 9.88 4.62
N TYR A 228 0.33 9.32 5.08
CA TYR A 228 -0.37 9.82 6.27
C TYR A 228 -1.25 8.75 6.91
N LEU A 229 -1.57 8.97 8.19
CA LEU A 229 -2.63 8.26 8.91
C LEU A 229 -3.80 9.19 9.16
N LEU A 230 -5.01 8.62 9.06
CA LEU A 230 -6.24 9.20 9.54
C LEU A 230 -6.74 8.36 10.72
N GLY A 231 -7.35 8.99 11.71
CA GLY A 231 -7.92 8.29 12.87
C GLY A 231 -8.62 9.25 13.82
N ALA A 232 -9.29 8.68 14.82
CA ALA A 232 -9.84 9.49 15.91
C ALA A 232 -8.72 10.29 16.61
N PRO A 233 -8.99 11.49 17.13
CA PRO A 233 -7.96 12.30 17.81
C PRO A 233 -7.28 11.57 18.97
N SER A 234 -7.97 10.64 19.64
CA SER A 234 -7.43 9.76 20.67
C SER A 234 -6.31 8.84 20.18
N LEU A 235 -6.35 8.40 18.92
CA LEU A 235 -5.32 7.58 18.28
C LEU A 235 -4.22 8.43 17.64
N ILE A 236 -4.57 9.56 17.03
CA ILE A 236 -3.61 10.41 16.33
C ILE A 236 -2.71 11.20 17.30
N LYS A 237 -3.27 11.70 18.41
CA LYS A 237 -2.53 12.51 19.37
C LYS A 237 -1.29 11.80 19.95
N PRO A 238 -1.35 10.56 20.47
CA PRO A 238 -0.16 9.89 20.97
C PRO A 238 0.91 9.65 19.89
N ILE A 239 0.52 9.40 18.64
CA ILE A 239 1.45 9.30 17.51
C ILE A 239 2.14 10.65 17.30
N LEU A 240 1.36 11.72 17.17
CA LEU A 240 1.85 13.05 16.88
C LEU A 240 2.76 13.65 17.97
N GLU A 241 2.43 13.40 19.23
CA GLU A 241 3.09 14.05 20.38
C GLU A 241 4.18 13.21 21.04
N LYS A 242 4.19 11.86 20.82
CA LYS A 242 5.05 10.97 21.63
C LYS A 242 5.95 10.04 20.81
N THR A 243 5.47 9.46 19.71
CA THR A 243 6.19 8.34 19.08
C THR A 243 6.79 8.69 17.73
N ARG A 244 6.30 9.69 17.01
CA ARG A 244 6.93 10.13 15.77
C ARG A 244 8.19 10.96 16.03
N ASP A 245 9.12 10.95 15.08
CA ASP A 245 10.30 11.83 15.11
C ASP A 245 9.90 13.30 14.98
N SER A 246 10.68 14.21 15.62
CA SER A 246 10.33 15.63 15.74
C SER A 246 10.14 16.34 14.38
N TYR A 247 10.89 15.93 13.36
CA TYR A 247 10.87 16.50 11.99
C TYR A 247 10.89 15.35 10.97
N ASN A 248 9.90 14.46 11.07
CA ASN A 248 9.87 13.22 10.30
C ASN A 248 9.70 13.42 8.79
N VAL A 249 9.17 14.56 8.34
CA VAL A 249 8.96 14.86 6.92
C VAL A 249 9.74 16.13 6.54
N ASP A 250 10.59 16.01 5.53
CA ASP A 250 11.43 17.10 5.05
C ASP A 250 10.65 18.23 4.36
N ALA A 251 11.28 19.39 4.20
CA ALA A 251 10.66 20.58 3.67
C ALA A 251 10.16 20.42 2.22
N ILE A 252 10.91 19.71 1.38
CA ILE A 252 10.54 19.48 -0.02
C ILE A 252 9.31 18.58 -0.09
N SER A 253 9.31 17.48 0.68
CA SER A 253 8.16 16.55 0.74
C SER A 253 6.89 17.23 1.22
N GLN A 254 6.98 18.16 2.19
CA GLN A 254 5.81 18.92 2.65
C GLN A 254 5.23 19.80 1.54
N VAL A 255 6.07 20.52 0.79
CA VAL A 255 5.64 21.41 -0.31
C VAL A 255 5.08 20.61 -1.49
N ILE A 256 5.75 19.55 -1.90
CA ILE A 256 5.30 18.70 -3.01
C ILE A 256 4.01 17.96 -2.64
N GLY A 257 3.91 17.43 -1.42
CA GLY A 257 2.69 16.80 -0.92
C GLY A 257 1.50 17.73 -0.96
N LEU A 258 1.68 18.98 -0.53
CA LEU A 258 0.63 20.02 -0.57
C LEU A 258 0.18 20.28 -2.01
N ALA A 259 1.12 20.54 -2.92
CA ALA A 259 0.81 20.78 -4.33
C ALA A 259 0.08 19.60 -4.99
N SER A 260 0.41 18.38 -4.56
CA SER A 260 -0.20 17.15 -5.08
C SER A 260 -1.62 16.94 -4.57
N ILE A 261 -1.87 17.09 -3.25
CA ILE A 261 -3.21 16.87 -2.67
C ILE A 261 -4.22 17.94 -3.12
N GLU A 262 -3.74 19.14 -3.43
CA GLU A 262 -4.58 20.24 -3.93
C GLU A 262 -4.91 20.12 -5.43
N ASP A 263 -4.30 19.18 -6.16
CA ASP A 263 -4.60 18.96 -7.58
C ASP A 263 -5.40 17.68 -7.84
N GLN A 264 -6.55 17.59 -7.19
CA GLN A 264 -7.44 16.42 -7.28
C GLN A 264 -7.94 16.16 -8.71
N ALA A 265 -8.11 17.19 -9.52
CA ALA A 265 -8.57 17.03 -10.91
C ALA A 265 -7.56 16.20 -11.74
N TYR A 266 -6.27 16.49 -11.61
CA TYR A 266 -5.21 15.75 -12.28
C TYR A 266 -5.10 14.32 -11.71
N ALA A 267 -5.08 14.18 -10.40
CA ALA A 267 -4.98 12.88 -9.74
C ALA A 267 -6.11 11.93 -10.19
N GLN A 268 -7.37 12.38 -10.12
CA GLN A 268 -8.53 11.61 -10.56
C GLN A 268 -8.49 11.26 -12.05
N GLN A 269 -7.93 12.13 -12.90
CA GLN A 269 -7.75 11.82 -14.32
C GLN A 269 -6.76 10.67 -14.49
N THR A 270 -5.62 10.66 -13.80
CA THR A 270 -4.65 9.56 -13.88
C THR A 270 -5.24 8.26 -13.33
N TRP A 271 -6.00 8.31 -12.24
CA TRP A 271 -6.66 7.13 -11.68
C TRP A 271 -7.66 6.52 -12.66
N ARG A 272 -8.49 7.33 -13.32
CA ARG A 272 -9.40 6.85 -14.38
C ARG A 272 -8.65 6.20 -15.54
N THR A 273 -7.52 6.78 -15.94
CA THR A 273 -6.69 6.19 -17.01
C THR A 273 -6.14 4.83 -16.58
N VAL A 274 -5.59 4.72 -15.37
CA VAL A 274 -5.07 3.44 -14.83
C VAL A 274 -6.17 2.39 -14.73
N ARG A 275 -7.41 2.76 -14.30
CA ARG A 275 -8.55 1.83 -14.28
C ARG A 275 -8.88 1.32 -15.68
N GLY A 276 -8.92 2.20 -16.68
CA GLY A 276 -9.15 1.81 -18.07
C GLY A 276 -8.06 0.88 -18.61
N ASP A 277 -6.78 1.20 -18.35
CA ASP A 277 -5.65 0.35 -18.72
C ASP A 277 -5.68 -1.02 -17.99
N ARG A 278 -6.13 -1.06 -16.74
CA ARG A 278 -6.33 -2.28 -15.96
C ARG A 278 -7.35 -3.21 -16.63
N GLU A 279 -8.51 -2.67 -17.02
CA GLU A 279 -9.57 -3.47 -17.67
C GLU A 279 -9.10 -4.04 -19.02
N LEU A 280 -8.40 -3.23 -19.83
CA LEU A 280 -7.84 -3.68 -21.11
C LEU A 280 -6.79 -4.78 -20.89
N LEU A 281 -5.85 -4.58 -19.97
CA LEU A 281 -4.83 -5.57 -19.66
C LEU A 281 -5.45 -6.88 -19.13
N ALA A 282 -6.47 -6.80 -18.27
CA ALA A 282 -7.19 -7.97 -17.78
C ALA A 282 -7.86 -8.75 -18.90
N ALA A 283 -8.49 -8.05 -19.86
CA ALA A 283 -9.10 -8.67 -21.02
C ALA A 283 -8.06 -9.37 -21.91
N ASP A 284 -6.93 -8.72 -22.17
CA ASP A 284 -5.85 -9.30 -22.99
C ASP A 284 -5.24 -10.54 -22.33
N LEU A 285 -4.99 -10.50 -21.01
CA LEU A 285 -4.49 -11.66 -20.28
C LEU A 285 -5.49 -12.83 -20.29
N ARG A 286 -6.80 -12.56 -20.11
CA ARG A 286 -7.85 -13.59 -20.23
C ARG A 286 -7.87 -14.23 -21.63
N GLN A 287 -7.63 -13.46 -22.70
CA GLN A 287 -7.51 -14.00 -24.08
C GLN A 287 -6.29 -14.94 -24.22
N LEU A 288 -5.22 -14.72 -23.47
CA LEU A 288 -4.05 -15.63 -23.42
C LEU A 288 -4.28 -16.85 -22.51
N GLY A 289 -5.49 -17.02 -21.94
CA GLY A 289 -5.83 -18.15 -21.09
C GLY A 289 -5.49 -17.97 -19.61
N PHE A 290 -5.05 -16.79 -19.17
CA PHE A 290 -4.88 -16.50 -17.74
C PHE A 290 -6.24 -16.39 -17.04
N THR A 291 -6.31 -16.87 -15.80
CA THR A 291 -7.42 -16.54 -14.91
C THR A 291 -7.10 -15.27 -14.14
N VAL A 292 -7.87 -14.22 -14.37
CA VAL A 292 -7.68 -12.91 -13.76
C VAL A 292 -8.97 -12.51 -13.05
N ALA A 293 -8.92 -12.43 -11.72
CA ALA A 293 -10.01 -11.91 -10.90
C ALA A 293 -10.14 -10.39 -11.08
N ASP A 294 -11.31 -9.86 -10.77
CA ASP A 294 -11.53 -8.41 -10.75
C ASP A 294 -10.65 -7.76 -9.68
N SER A 295 -10.03 -6.66 -10.05
CA SER A 295 -9.10 -5.95 -9.17
C SER A 295 -9.54 -4.49 -8.99
N GLN A 296 -9.43 -4.02 -7.75
CA GLN A 296 -9.69 -2.63 -7.38
C GLN A 296 -8.37 -1.87 -7.06
N THR A 297 -7.25 -2.31 -7.68
CA THR A 297 -5.91 -1.74 -7.50
C THR A 297 -5.29 -1.29 -8.82
N ASN A 298 -4.03 -0.86 -8.80
CA ASN A 298 -3.23 -0.62 -10.00
C ASN A 298 -2.38 -1.83 -10.42
N PHE A 299 -2.82 -3.04 -10.08
CA PHE A 299 -2.18 -4.29 -10.49
C PHE A 299 -3.22 -5.40 -10.66
N LEU A 300 -2.83 -6.47 -11.33
CA LEU A 300 -3.60 -7.69 -11.50
C LEU A 300 -2.84 -8.88 -10.89
N LEU A 301 -3.57 -9.77 -10.22
CA LEU A 301 -3.07 -11.11 -9.91
C LEU A 301 -3.59 -12.06 -10.98
N ALA A 302 -2.69 -12.53 -11.83
CA ALA A 302 -3.00 -13.35 -12.99
C ALA A 302 -2.48 -14.78 -12.78
N GLN A 303 -3.37 -15.74 -12.61
CA GLN A 303 -3.04 -17.15 -12.57
C GLN A 303 -2.72 -17.61 -14.01
N VAL A 304 -1.59 -18.29 -14.17
CA VAL A 304 -1.12 -18.72 -15.49
C VAL A 304 -2.04 -19.79 -16.10
N PRO A 305 -2.08 -19.92 -17.43
CA PRO A 305 -2.83 -20.98 -18.11
C PRO A 305 -2.45 -22.37 -17.66
N GLU A 306 -3.38 -23.33 -17.75
CA GLU A 306 -3.11 -24.73 -17.46
C GLU A 306 -1.93 -25.25 -18.28
N GLY A 307 -0.99 -25.94 -17.64
CA GLY A 307 0.24 -26.43 -18.26
C GLY A 307 1.39 -25.43 -18.33
N ALA A 308 1.13 -24.14 -18.10
CA ALA A 308 2.19 -23.14 -18.01
C ALA A 308 2.81 -23.10 -16.59
N ASN A 309 4.06 -22.62 -16.50
CA ASN A 309 4.79 -22.44 -15.24
C ASN A 309 5.01 -20.96 -14.97
N ALA A 310 4.45 -20.44 -13.85
CA ALA A 310 4.52 -19.01 -13.52
C ALA A 310 5.95 -18.53 -13.27
N GLU A 311 6.79 -19.34 -12.63
CA GLU A 311 8.21 -19.01 -12.40
C GLU A 311 8.99 -18.94 -13.72
N ALA A 312 8.75 -19.89 -14.65
CA ALA A 312 9.38 -19.86 -15.97
C ALA A 312 8.96 -18.63 -16.77
N LEU A 313 7.66 -18.26 -16.77
CA LEU A 313 7.17 -17.03 -17.40
C LEU A 313 7.78 -15.79 -16.76
N TYR A 314 7.86 -15.71 -15.43
CA TYR A 314 8.54 -14.63 -14.71
C TYR A 314 10.00 -14.48 -15.16
N GLN A 315 10.76 -15.57 -15.22
CA GLN A 315 12.17 -15.55 -15.65
C GLN A 315 12.31 -15.18 -17.13
N GLY A 316 11.41 -15.69 -17.99
CA GLY A 316 11.37 -15.35 -19.41
C GLY A 316 11.11 -13.85 -19.64
N LEU A 317 10.13 -13.29 -18.97
CA LEU A 317 9.84 -11.83 -19.01
C LEU A 317 11.03 -11.01 -18.53
N LYS A 318 11.62 -11.40 -17.40
CA LYS A 318 12.79 -10.73 -16.82
C LYS A 318 13.97 -10.72 -17.80
N THR A 319 14.27 -11.85 -18.45
CA THR A 319 15.32 -11.95 -19.46
C THR A 319 15.07 -11.05 -20.68
N LYS A 320 13.81 -10.82 -21.00
CA LYS A 320 13.35 -9.94 -22.09
C LYS A 320 13.18 -8.46 -21.65
N GLY A 321 13.56 -8.12 -20.41
CA GLY A 321 13.53 -6.76 -19.88
C GLY A 321 12.17 -6.28 -19.37
N ILE A 322 11.26 -7.19 -18.99
CA ILE A 322 10.02 -6.84 -18.28
C ILE A 322 10.04 -7.46 -16.88
N LEU A 323 9.92 -6.61 -15.85
CA LEU A 323 9.87 -7.04 -14.46
C LEU A 323 8.40 -7.10 -13.98
N VAL A 324 7.93 -8.28 -13.64
CA VAL A 324 6.68 -8.52 -12.91
C VAL A 324 6.99 -9.08 -11.53
N ARG A 325 6.00 -9.37 -10.69
CA ARG A 325 6.22 -9.97 -9.38
C ARG A 325 5.76 -11.43 -9.35
N TYR A 326 6.64 -12.30 -8.92
CA TYR A 326 6.36 -13.72 -8.63
C TYR A 326 6.51 -13.97 -7.13
N PHE A 327 5.69 -14.87 -6.58
CA PHE A 327 5.71 -15.30 -5.19
C PHE A 327 5.73 -16.82 -5.12
N ALA A 328 6.76 -17.40 -4.52
CA ALA A 328 6.93 -18.85 -4.40
C ALA A 328 6.10 -19.49 -3.26
N THR A 329 5.09 -18.75 -2.72
CA THR A 329 4.23 -19.30 -1.66
C THR A 329 3.13 -20.18 -2.23
N PRO A 330 2.63 -21.19 -1.48
CA PRO A 330 1.68 -22.17 -2.00
C PRO A 330 0.45 -21.57 -2.69
N ARG A 331 -0.13 -20.51 -2.13
CA ARG A 331 -1.34 -19.85 -2.66
C ARG A 331 -1.08 -19.00 -3.92
N LEU A 332 0.16 -18.57 -4.16
CA LEU A 332 0.51 -17.60 -5.20
C LEU A 332 1.47 -18.16 -6.26
N LYS A 333 2.03 -19.36 -6.05
CA LYS A 333 3.08 -19.94 -6.92
C LYS A 333 2.67 -20.14 -8.39
N ASP A 334 1.38 -20.21 -8.66
CA ASP A 334 0.82 -20.39 -9.99
C ASP A 334 0.32 -19.06 -10.58
N SER A 335 0.75 -17.92 -10.03
CA SER A 335 0.29 -16.59 -10.42
C SER A 335 1.43 -15.60 -10.57
N LEU A 336 1.20 -14.59 -11.41
CA LEU A 336 2.03 -13.39 -11.53
C LEU A 336 1.24 -12.19 -11.04
N ARG A 337 1.83 -11.34 -10.19
CA ARG A 337 1.26 -10.03 -9.93
C ARG A 337 1.89 -9.04 -10.90
N ILE A 338 1.05 -8.40 -11.70
CA ILE A 338 1.42 -7.53 -12.80
C ILE A 338 0.91 -6.13 -12.50
N THR A 339 1.83 -5.17 -12.33
CA THR A 339 1.46 -3.75 -12.22
C THR A 339 0.88 -3.27 -13.55
N VAL A 340 -0.18 -2.48 -13.52
CA VAL A 340 -0.75 -1.84 -14.71
C VAL A 340 0.22 -0.76 -15.20
N GLY A 341 0.77 -0.95 -16.39
CA GLY A 341 1.62 0.00 -17.10
C GLY A 341 0.81 0.94 -18.00
N THR A 342 1.51 1.77 -18.78
CA THR A 342 0.88 2.48 -19.90
C THR A 342 0.38 1.49 -20.95
N GLY A 343 -0.56 1.91 -21.82
CA GLY A 343 -1.05 1.05 -22.89
C GLY A 343 0.06 0.41 -23.73
N GLU A 344 1.13 1.16 -24.05
CA GLU A 344 2.30 0.65 -24.77
C GLU A 344 3.06 -0.43 -23.96
N GLN A 345 3.28 -0.19 -22.65
CA GLN A 345 3.95 -1.14 -21.77
C GLN A 345 3.13 -2.43 -21.63
N ASN A 346 1.82 -2.30 -21.48
CA ASN A 346 0.91 -3.44 -21.39
C ASN A 346 0.89 -4.27 -22.69
N GLN A 347 0.82 -3.64 -23.84
CA GLN A 347 0.90 -4.31 -25.14
C GLN A 347 2.23 -5.06 -25.32
N ARG A 348 3.34 -4.46 -24.90
CA ARG A 348 4.66 -5.10 -24.93
C ARG A 348 4.71 -6.35 -24.04
N LEU A 349 4.15 -6.26 -22.83
CA LEU A 349 4.03 -7.40 -21.92
C LEU A 349 3.21 -8.53 -22.54
N VAL A 350 2.02 -8.22 -23.07
CA VAL A 350 1.11 -9.19 -23.68
C VAL A 350 1.76 -9.88 -24.90
N GLY A 351 2.47 -9.12 -25.75
CA GLY A 351 3.22 -9.69 -26.88
C GLY A 351 4.29 -10.68 -26.43
N LEU A 352 5.07 -10.37 -25.39
CA LEU A 352 6.08 -11.29 -24.86
C LEU A 352 5.47 -12.50 -24.18
N LEU A 353 4.35 -12.35 -23.45
CA LEU A 353 3.64 -13.51 -22.89
C LEU A 353 3.14 -14.44 -23.98
N THR A 354 2.65 -13.91 -25.11
CA THR A 354 2.22 -14.69 -26.27
C THR A 354 3.40 -15.52 -26.83
N GLU A 355 4.57 -14.91 -27.00
CA GLU A 355 5.78 -15.61 -27.45
C GLU A 355 6.19 -16.73 -26.46
N LEU A 356 6.22 -16.44 -25.16
CA LEU A 356 6.65 -17.36 -24.13
C LEU A 356 5.68 -18.54 -23.91
N LEU A 357 4.40 -18.35 -24.18
CA LEU A 357 3.40 -19.43 -24.11
C LEU A 357 3.36 -20.33 -25.34
N ALA A 358 3.85 -19.83 -26.48
CA ALA A 358 3.89 -20.60 -27.75
C ALA A 358 5.13 -21.48 -27.91
N GLY A 359 6.18 -21.24 -27.14
CA GLY A 359 7.47 -21.93 -27.24
C GLY A 359 7.89 -22.69 -26.03
#